data_bd4985410da6eae1852dce181edd0f3c
#
_entry.id   bd4985410da6eae1852dce181edd0f3c
#
_cell.length_a   1.000
_cell.length_b   1.000
_cell.length_c   1.000
_cell.angle_alpha   90.00
_cell.angle_beta   90.00
_cell.angle_gamma   90.00
#
_symmetry.space_group_name_H-M   'P 1'
#
loop_
_entity.id
_entity.type
_entity.pdbx_description
1 polymer ?
#
loop_
_entity_poly.entity_id
_entity_poly.type
_entity_poly.pdbx_seq_one_letter_code
_entity_poly.pdbx_strand_id
1 'polypeptide(L)'
;ISKYLRKTRMKESIRLGDEILVKTLRRLKRLKDKDEIRLSFEKFAFKNPDELMSAIGEGRLTVRQIFLKLRPQEDIKIDTTDEDKSSRFLNFARSKTEGIVLDGITDLMVNFGKCCNPIPGDPMIGFITRGRGITVHRSNCKSLPLLSHESDRLLPVEWNVKRNDLFSVRIKVVGQDSTGMLKDLSETISNMKINISSVDTKIIDNIATTLFIISVNNIRQLNRLIKKLSTIKNVDYVERTTR
;
A
#
# COMPACT_ATOMS: atom_id res chain seq x y z
N ILE A 1 17.42 29.47 -15.32
CA ILE A 1 16.30 28.53 -15.63
C ILE A 1 16.04 27.63 -14.42
N SER A 2 17.05 26.97 -13.82
CA SER A 2 16.92 26.07 -12.66
C SER A 2 16.31 26.75 -11.41
N LYS A 3 16.71 27.97 -11.09
CA LYS A 3 16.22 28.74 -9.92
C LYS A 3 14.75 29.16 -10.07
N TYR A 4 14.31 29.45 -11.27
CA TYR A 4 12.90 29.80 -11.61
C TYR A 4 12.00 28.58 -11.51
N LEU A 5 12.40 27.44 -12.07
CA LEU A 5 11.64 26.18 -12.00
C LEU A 5 11.50 25.68 -10.53
N ARG A 6 12.56 25.84 -9.73
CA ARG A 6 12.51 25.48 -8.30
C ARG A 6 11.52 26.36 -7.51
N LYS A 7 11.46 27.67 -7.82
CA LYS A 7 10.51 28.61 -7.20
C LYS A 7 9.07 28.35 -7.60
N THR A 8 8.83 27.98 -8.86
CA THR A 8 7.49 27.64 -9.36
C THR A 8 7.01 26.32 -8.74
N ARG A 9 7.85 25.29 -8.68
CA ARG A 9 7.54 24.02 -8.01
C ARG A 9 7.20 24.21 -6.52
N MET A 10 7.97 25.03 -5.82
CA MET A 10 7.72 25.34 -4.40
C MET A 10 6.36 26.02 -4.20
N LYS A 11 5.97 26.98 -5.05
CA LYS A 11 4.65 27.63 -4.97
C LYS A 11 3.50 26.63 -5.20
N GLU A 12 3.64 25.73 -6.16
CA GLU A 12 2.65 24.67 -6.40
C GLU A 12 2.55 23.70 -5.22
N SER A 13 3.67 23.30 -4.64
CA SER A 13 3.70 22.43 -3.45
C SER A 13 3.02 23.10 -2.26
N ILE A 14 3.24 24.40 -2.03
CA ILE A 14 2.58 25.17 -0.95
C ILE A 14 1.07 25.20 -1.17
N ARG A 15 0.62 25.56 -2.38
CA ARG A 15 -0.81 25.58 -2.71
C ARG A 15 -1.46 24.22 -2.49
N LEU A 16 -0.81 23.17 -2.95
CA LEU A 16 -1.28 21.80 -2.79
C LEU A 16 -1.35 21.38 -1.34
N GLY A 17 -0.35 21.75 -0.53
CA GLY A 17 -0.32 21.50 0.91
C GLY A 17 -1.49 22.17 1.64
N ASP A 18 -1.80 23.41 1.30
CA ASP A 18 -2.97 24.14 1.82
C ASP A 18 -4.29 23.45 1.44
N GLU A 19 -4.45 23.02 0.19
CA GLU A 19 -5.63 22.30 -0.27
C GLU A 19 -5.81 20.98 0.48
N ILE A 20 -4.73 20.19 0.65
CA ILE A 20 -4.74 18.92 1.40
C ILE A 20 -5.12 19.17 2.86
N LEU A 21 -4.51 20.17 3.51
CA LEU A 21 -4.80 20.53 4.89
C LEU A 21 -6.27 20.90 5.05
N VAL A 22 -6.78 21.84 4.25
CA VAL A 22 -8.17 22.30 4.30
C VAL A 22 -9.16 21.15 4.05
N LYS A 23 -8.90 20.31 3.03
CA LYS A 23 -9.76 19.16 2.72
C LYS A 23 -9.81 18.16 3.88
N THR A 24 -8.66 17.90 4.51
CA THR A 24 -8.57 16.98 5.65
C THR A 24 -9.28 17.57 6.88
N LEU A 25 -9.06 18.84 7.18
CA LEU A 25 -9.70 19.53 8.32
C LEU A 25 -11.21 19.65 8.16
N ARG A 26 -11.72 19.88 6.94
CA ARG A 26 -13.17 19.87 6.66
C ARG A 26 -13.78 18.50 6.96
N ARG A 27 -13.12 17.42 6.52
CA ARG A 27 -13.57 16.05 6.81
C ARG A 27 -13.59 15.74 8.29
N LEU A 28 -12.61 16.25 9.04
CA LEU A 28 -12.53 16.10 10.50
C LEU A 28 -13.44 17.07 11.27
N LYS A 29 -14.16 17.97 10.58
CA LYS A 29 -14.95 19.07 11.19
C LYS A 29 -14.11 19.99 12.09
N ARG A 30 -12.83 20.16 11.75
CA ARG A 30 -11.81 20.89 12.54
C ARG A 30 -11.16 22.05 11.75
N LEU A 31 -11.91 22.72 10.93
CA LEU A 31 -11.38 23.80 10.10
C LEU A 31 -10.76 24.94 10.92
N LYS A 32 -11.17 25.11 12.16
CA LYS A 32 -10.63 26.10 13.12
C LYS A 32 -9.14 25.87 13.44
N ASP A 33 -8.66 24.64 13.32
CA ASP A 33 -7.28 24.28 13.65
C ASP A 33 -6.28 24.66 12.54
N LYS A 34 -6.74 25.21 11.41
CA LYS A 34 -5.92 25.55 10.25
C LYS A 34 -4.76 26.48 10.59
N ASP A 35 -5.05 27.57 11.28
CA ASP A 35 -4.06 28.59 11.60
C ASP A 35 -3.09 28.13 12.69
N GLU A 36 -3.59 27.38 13.68
CA GLU A 36 -2.75 26.73 14.70
C GLU A 36 -1.75 25.79 14.07
N ILE A 37 -2.19 24.96 13.11
CA ILE A 37 -1.31 24.05 12.39
C ILE A 37 -0.27 24.79 11.57
N ARG A 38 -0.66 25.84 10.84
CA ARG A 38 0.30 26.66 10.07
C ARG A 38 1.35 27.31 10.96
N LEU A 39 0.98 27.80 12.14
CA LEU A 39 1.89 28.42 13.10
C LEU A 39 2.75 27.42 13.88
N SER A 40 2.44 26.14 13.82
CA SER A 40 3.20 25.08 14.49
C SER A 40 4.45 24.61 13.74
N PHE A 41 4.86 25.31 12.68
CA PHE A 41 5.99 24.93 11.81
C PHE A 41 7.29 24.68 12.56
N GLU A 42 7.58 25.42 13.62
CA GLU A 42 8.80 25.27 14.47
C GLU A 42 8.82 23.88 15.15
N LYS A 43 7.67 23.36 15.59
CA LYS A 43 7.56 22.03 16.21
C LYS A 43 7.95 20.90 15.27
N PHE A 44 7.99 21.17 13.96
CA PHE A 44 8.37 20.23 12.91
C PHE A 44 9.71 20.54 12.27
N ALA A 45 10.50 21.43 12.89
CA ALA A 45 11.82 21.86 12.43
C ALA A 45 11.81 22.56 11.04
N PHE A 46 10.72 23.24 10.69
CA PHE A 46 10.64 24.10 9.51
C PHE A 46 10.90 25.56 9.87
N LYS A 47 11.42 26.33 8.90
CA LYS A 47 11.80 27.74 9.12
C LYS A 47 10.63 28.71 9.03
N ASN A 48 9.57 28.32 8.32
CA ASN A 48 8.39 29.16 8.09
C ASN A 48 7.16 28.29 7.75
N PRO A 49 5.94 28.87 7.83
CA PRO A 49 4.70 28.16 7.51
C PRO A 49 4.64 27.61 6.10
N ASP A 50 5.26 28.27 5.13
CA ASP A 50 5.26 27.87 3.72
C ASP A 50 6.09 26.60 3.50
N GLU A 51 7.19 26.42 4.23
CA GLU A 51 7.95 25.18 4.22
C GLU A 51 7.13 23.99 4.79
N LEU A 52 6.37 24.22 5.86
CA LEU A 52 5.46 23.22 6.40
C LEU A 52 4.39 22.85 5.37
N MET A 53 3.77 23.84 4.71
CA MET A 53 2.77 23.60 3.65
C MET A 53 3.39 22.88 2.45
N SER A 54 4.61 23.28 2.03
CA SER A 54 5.33 22.58 0.97
C SER A 54 5.59 21.12 1.33
N ALA A 55 6.01 20.84 2.57
CA ALA A 55 6.23 19.47 3.04
C ALA A 55 4.95 18.62 3.02
N ILE A 56 3.79 19.20 3.34
CA ILE A 56 2.50 18.53 3.20
C ILE A 56 2.17 18.28 1.72
N GLY A 57 2.38 19.27 0.85
CA GLY A 57 2.11 19.17 -0.58
C GLY A 57 3.01 18.17 -1.29
N GLU A 58 4.25 18.05 -0.86
CA GLU A 58 5.23 17.07 -1.36
C GLU A 58 5.05 15.67 -0.74
N GLY A 59 4.20 15.54 0.27
CA GLY A 59 3.96 14.27 0.97
C GLY A 59 5.02 13.89 1.99
N ARG A 60 5.98 14.78 2.29
CA ARG A 60 7.01 14.58 3.33
C ARG A 60 6.41 14.57 4.74
N LEU A 61 5.29 15.26 4.93
CA LEU A 61 4.58 15.32 6.20
C LEU A 61 3.07 15.16 5.96
N THR A 62 2.40 14.34 6.76
CA THR A 62 0.95 14.17 6.66
C THR A 62 0.21 14.95 7.75
N VAL A 63 -1.01 15.38 7.43
CA VAL A 63 -1.86 16.07 8.41
C VAL A 63 -2.10 15.23 9.67
N ARG A 64 -2.17 13.90 9.54
CA ARG A 64 -2.28 12.97 10.67
C ARG A 64 -1.06 13.03 11.59
N GLN A 65 0.16 13.03 11.04
CA GLN A 65 1.39 13.15 11.83
C GLN A 65 1.44 14.48 12.58
N ILE A 66 0.95 15.55 11.96
CA ILE A 66 0.85 16.86 12.59
C ILE A 66 -0.07 16.77 13.81
N PHE A 67 -1.26 16.20 13.67
CA PHE A 67 -2.18 16.03 14.80
C PHE A 67 -1.61 15.15 15.90
N LEU A 68 -1.02 14.01 15.58
CA LEU A 68 -0.41 13.11 16.58
C LEU A 68 0.69 13.81 17.38
N LYS A 69 1.44 14.73 16.76
CA LYS A 69 2.50 15.47 17.44
C LYS A 69 1.99 16.67 18.23
N LEU A 70 0.95 17.34 17.76
CA LEU A 70 0.36 18.50 18.44
C LEU A 70 -0.56 18.09 19.58
N ARG A 71 -1.26 16.96 19.45
CA ARG A 71 -2.29 16.49 20.39
C ARG A 71 -2.21 14.98 20.57
N PRO A 72 -1.18 14.48 21.27
CA PRO A 72 -0.92 13.04 21.39
C PRO A 72 -2.02 12.29 22.17
N GLN A 73 -2.86 12.98 22.91
CA GLN A 73 -3.95 12.38 23.73
C GLN A 73 -5.29 12.32 22.98
N GLU A 74 -5.40 12.92 21.80
CA GLU A 74 -6.63 12.87 21.02
C GLU A 74 -6.57 11.71 20.03
N ASP A 75 -7.41 10.70 20.23
CA ASP A 75 -7.61 9.58 19.28
C ASP A 75 -8.39 10.09 18.07
N ILE A 76 -7.69 10.80 17.16
CA ILE A 76 -8.31 11.31 15.94
C ILE A 76 -8.44 10.13 14.97
N LYS A 77 -9.62 9.51 14.98
CA LYS A 77 -10.05 8.58 13.92
C LYS A 77 -10.18 9.36 12.63
N ILE A 78 -9.11 9.44 11.87
CA ILE A 78 -9.22 9.85 10.46
C ILE A 78 -9.79 8.64 9.73
N ASP A 79 -11.13 8.58 9.62
CA ASP A 79 -11.81 7.58 8.80
C ASP A 79 -11.30 7.72 7.37
N THR A 80 -10.44 6.81 6.99
CA THR A 80 -10.23 6.49 5.59
C THR A 80 -11.45 5.69 5.20
N THR A 81 -12.44 6.35 4.60
CA THR A 81 -13.66 5.75 4.08
C THR A 81 -13.35 4.46 3.33
N ASP A 82 -14.12 3.39 3.64
CA ASP A 82 -14.15 2.04 3.04
C ASP A 82 -13.14 0.99 3.54
N GLU A 83 -12.67 1.04 4.78
CA GLU A 83 -11.69 0.05 5.27
C GLU A 83 -12.19 -0.97 6.31
N ASP A 84 -13.49 -1.06 6.58
CA ASP A 84 -13.91 -1.69 7.85
C ASP A 84 -14.18 -3.20 7.82
N LYS A 85 -13.84 -3.94 6.76
CA LYS A 85 -13.89 -5.42 6.79
C LYS A 85 -12.61 -6.16 6.38
N SER A 86 -11.61 -5.47 5.87
CA SER A 86 -10.29 -6.06 5.58
C SER A 86 -9.14 -5.56 6.47
N SER A 87 -9.43 -4.64 7.41
CA SER A 87 -8.41 -3.90 8.16
C SER A 87 -7.61 -4.74 9.18
N ARG A 88 -8.12 -5.89 9.64
CA ARG A 88 -7.37 -6.78 10.53
C ARG A 88 -6.14 -7.39 9.88
N PHE A 89 -6.14 -7.55 8.54
CA PHE A 89 -5.00 -8.08 7.80
C PHE A 89 -3.98 -7.02 7.41
N LEU A 90 -4.38 -5.74 7.32
CA LEU A 90 -3.50 -4.62 6.94
C LEU A 90 -2.75 -4.01 8.12
N ASN A 91 -3.17 -4.26 9.36
CA ASN A 91 -2.48 -3.75 10.54
C ASN A 91 -1.09 -4.40 10.77
N PHE A 92 -0.86 -5.59 10.23
CA PHE A 92 0.47 -6.23 10.26
C PHE A 92 1.48 -5.55 9.31
N ALA A 93 1.00 -4.97 8.20
CA ALA A 93 1.84 -4.24 7.26
C ALA A 93 2.11 -2.78 7.66
N ARG A 94 1.49 -2.27 8.73
CA ARG A 94 1.61 -0.88 9.19
C ARG A 94 2.73 -0.62 10.20
N SER A 95 3.36 -1.65 10.73
CA SER A 95 4.49 -1.48 11.63
C SER A 95 5.79 -1.44 10.86
N LYS A 96 6.32 -0.24 10.68
CA LYS A 96 7.68 0.09 10.25
C LYS A 96 7.96 0.13 8.74
N THR A 97 8.47 1.25 8.32
CA THR A 97 9.22 1.58 7.10
C THR A 97 10.46 0.70 6.82
N GLU A 98 10.55 -0.50 7.37
CA GLU A 98 11.72 -1.37 7.30
C GLU A 98 11.80 -2.22 6.02
N GLY A 99 10.88 -2.09 5.08
CA GLY A 99 10.80 -3.00 3.93
C GLY A 99 11.26 -2.46 2.57
N ILE A 100 11.58 -1.18 2.45
CA ILE A 100 11.91 -0.54 1.16
C ILE A 100 13.06 0.44 1.31
N VAL A 101 14.04 0.36 0.42
CA VAL A 101 15.08 1.38 0.24
C VAL A 101 14.72 2.25 -0.95
N LEU A 102 14.82 3.53 -0.74
CA LEU A 102 14.75 4.57 -1.75
C LEU A 102 16.11 5.25 -1.79
N ASP A 103 16.75 5.32 -2.93
CA ASP A 103 18.02 5.98 -3.11
C ASP A 103 18.00 7.40 -2.51
N GLY A 104 18.67 7.56 -1.35
CA GLY A 104 18.92 8.86 -0.72
C GLY A 104 17.75 9.51 0.03
N ILE A 105 16.61 8.83 0.24
CA ILE A 105 15.43 9.41 0.90
C ILE A 105 15.01 8.57 2.10
N THR A 106 15.32 9.04 3.31
CA THR A 106 15.16 8.27 4.55
C THR A 106 13.82 8.47 5.30
N ASP A 107 13.03 9.51 5.02
CA ASP A 107 11.87 9.87 5.86
C ASP A 107 10.53 9.96 5.11
N LEU A 108 10.37 9.29 3.98
CA LEU A 108 9.10 9.29 3.26
C LEU A 108 8.18 8.17 3.72
N MET A 109 6.91 8.50 3.93
CA MET A 109 5.87 7.48 4.15
C MET A 109 5.72 6.62 2.89
N VAL A 110 6.00 5.33 3.03
CA VAL A 110 5.82 4.35 1.96
C VAL A 110 4.53 3.56 2.21
N ASN A 111 3.69 3.49 1.21
CA ASN A 111 2.45 2.71 1.21
C ASN A 111 2.48 1.70 0.06
N PHE A 112 1.95 0.51 0.28
CA PHE A 112 1.77 -0.46 -0.79
C PHE A 112 0.45 -0.25 -1.53
N GLY A 113 0.48 -0.30 -2.86
CA GLY A 113 -0.70 -0.16 -3.70
C GLY A 113 -1.68 -1.32 -3.49
N LYS A 114 -2.88 -1.02 -2.98
CA LYS A 114 -3.95 -2.02 -2.75
C LYS A 114 -4.40 -2.71 -4.03
N CYS A 115 -4.23 -2.06 -5.19
CA CYS A 115 -4.60 -2.59 -6.51
C CYS A 115 -3.71 -3.75 -6.98
N CYS A 116 -2.50 -3.90 -6.39
CA CYS A 116 -1.55 -4.92 -6.83
C CYS A 116 -0.85 -5.64 -5.66
N ASN A 117 -0.93 -5.10 -4.45
CA ASN A 117 -0.40 -5.66 -3.20
C ASN A 117 0.99 -6.30 -3.38
N PRO A 118 2.06 -5.53 -3.67
CA PRO A 118 3.38 -6.06 -3.96
C PRO A 118 3.95 -6.85 -2.78
N ILE A 119 4.74 -7.88 -3.05
CA ILE A 119 5.47 -8.70 -2.07
C ILE A 119 6.94 -8.79 -2.45
N PRO A 120 7.84 -9.13 -1.51
CA PRO A 120 9.28 -9.21 -1.78
C PRO A 120 9.62 -10.07 -2.99
N GLY A 121 10.43 -9.47 -3.88
CA GLY A 121 10.82 -10.05 -5.15
C GLY A 121 9.90 -9.73 -6.34
N ASP A 122 8.75 -9.09 -6.11
CA ASP A 122 8.02 -8.44 -7.21
C ASP A 122 8.86 -7.28 -7.77
N PRO A 123 8.94 -7.09 -9.08
CA PRO A 123 9.48 -5.85 -9.66
C PRO A 123 8.54 -4.69 -9.33
N MET A 124 9.10 -3.59 -8.82
CA MET A 124 8.32 -2.50 -8.25
C MET A 124 8.64 -1.16 -8.89
N ILE A 125 7.68 -0.25 -8.76
CA ILE A 125 7.83 1.15 -9.06
C ILE A 125 7.11 1.98 -8.00
N GLY A 126 7.75 3.03 -7.50
CA GLY A 126 7.17 3.99 -6.58
C GLY A 126 6.49 5.13 -7.34
N PHE A 127 5.35 5.56 -6.86
CA PHE A 127 4.65 6.74 -7.35
C PHE A 127 4.51 7.76 -6.23
N ILE A 128 5.05 8.97 -6.43
CA ILE A 128 4.95 10.07 -5.47
C ILE A 128 3.51 10.59 -5.48
N THR A 129 2.78 10.32 -4.41
CA THR A 129 1.40 10.76 -4.27
C THR A 129 1.32 12.14 -3.63
N ARG A 130 0.30 12.92 -4.01
CA ARG A 130 0.04 14.22 -3.41
C ARG A 130 -0.47 14.04 -1.98
N GLY A 131 0.37 14.34 -0.97
CA GLY A 131 0.01 14.33 0.46
C GLY A 131 -0.05 12.98 1.16
N ARG A 132 0.36 11.87 0.52
CA ARG A 132 0.38 10.54 1.13
C ARG A 132 1.74 9.82 1.04
N GLY A 133 2.80 10.54 0.67
CA GLY A 133 4.11 9.95 0.46
C GLY A 133 4.19 9.15 -0.83
N ILE A 134 4.94 8.05 -0.82
CA ILE A 134 5.15 7.19 -1.97
C ILE A 134 4.21 5.99 -1.89
N THR A 135 3.50 5.71 -2.98
CA THR A 135 2.76 4.47 -3.14
C THR A 135 3.53 3.55 -4.08
N VAL A 136 3.87 2.37 -3.57
CA VAL A 136 4.61 1.36 -4.33
C VAL A 136 3.66 0.40 -5.02
N HIS A 137 3.85 0.24 -6.30
CA HIS A 137 3.09 -0.69 -7.15
C HIS A 137 4.03 -1.74 -7.76
N ARG A 138 3.48 -2.89 -8.15
CA ARG A 138 4.18 -3.80 -9.05
C ARG A 138 4.34 -3.12 -10.42
N SER A 139 5.46 -3.31 -11.10
CA SER A 139 5.72 -2.71 -12.41
C SER A 139 4.68 -3.10 -13.49
N ASN A 140 4.01 -4.25 -13.33
CA ASN A 140 2.93 -4.72 -14.20
C ASN A 140 1.53 -4.42 -13.64
N CYS A 141 1.38 -3.47 -12.73
CA CYS A 141 0.08 -3.11 -12.15
C CYS A 141 -0.82 -2.43 -13.19
N LYS A 142 -2.07 -2.89 -13.29
CA LYS A 142 -3.08 -2.32 -14.21
C LYS A 142 -3.41 -0.84 -13.94
N SER A 143 -3.11 -0.35 -12.74
CA SER A 143 -3.32 1.07 -12.39
C SER A 143 -2.16 1.98 -12.80
N LEU A 144 -0.99 1.44 -13.14
CA LEU A 144 0.18 2.24 -13.53
C LEU A 144 -0.02 3.02 -14.84
N PRO A 145 -0.65 2.48 -15.90
CA PRO A 145 -0.90 3.24 -17.12
C PRO A 145 -1.71 4.52 -16.88
N LEU A 146 -2.61 4.52 -15.90
CA LEU A 146 -3.36 5.71 -15.50
C LEU A 146 -2.50 6.78 -14.82
N LEU A 147 -1.33 6.39 -14.29
CA LEU A 147 -0.36 7.24 -13.61
C LEU A 147 0.81 7.65 -14.53
N SER A 148 0.92 7.04 -15.72
CA SER A 148 2.04 7.26 -16.66
C SER A 148 2.11 8.66 -17.23
N HIS A 149 0.99 9.40 -17.23
CA HIS A 149 0.96 10.81 -17.65
C HIS A 149 1.76 11.75 -16.72
N GLU A 150 2.13 11.28 -15.53
CA GLU A 150 2.96 12.00 -14.55
C GLU A 150 4.29 11.24 -14.32
N SER A 151 5.02 10.95 -15.40
CA SER A 151 6.28 10.18 -15.38
C SER A 151 7.33 10.73 -14.41
N ASP A 152 7.37 12.04 -14.22
CA ASP A 152 8.29 12.74 -13.28
C ASP A 152 8.05 12.35 -11.81
N ARG A 153 6.97 11.65 -11.51
CA ARG A 153 6.60 11.18 -10.17
C ARG A 153 6.82 9.68 -9.97
N LEU A 154 7.29 9.01 -11.02
CA LEU A 154 7.69 7.61 -10.93
C LEU A 154 9.16 7.53 -10.49
N LEU A 155 9.46 6.61 -9.58
CA LEU A 155 10.81 6.38 -9.10
C LEU A 155 11.07 4.89 -8.90
N PRO A 156 12.30 4.42 -9.17
CA PRO A 156 12.68 3.06 -8.86
C PRO A 156 12.71 2.87 -7.34
N VAL A 157 12.26 1.69 -6.90
CA VAL A 157 12.27 1.30 -5.49
C VAL A 157 12.73 -0.14 -5.36
N GLU A 158 13.44 -0.44 -4.28
CA GLU A 158 13.97 -1.76 -4.01
C GLU A 158 13.48 -2.31 -2.67
N TRP A 159 13.39 -3.65 -2.58
CA TRP A 159 13.04 -4.35 -1.35
C TRP A 159 14.21 -4.38 -0.38
N ASN A 160 13.95 -3.96 0.86
CA ASN A 160 14.85 -4.16 1.99
C ASN A 160 14.09 -4.86 3.13
N VAL A 161 13.81 -6.13 2.95
CA VAL A 161 13.05 -6.92 3.92
C VAL A 161 13.93 -7.91 4.65
N LYS A 162 13.64 -8.16 5.92
CA LYS A 162 14.24 -9.22 6.69
C LYS A 162 13.74 -10.58 6.18
N ARG A 163 14.57 -11.62 6.27
CA ARG A 163 14.29 -12.97 5.70
C ARG A 163 13.00 -13.62 6.21
N ASN A 164 12.47 -13.20 7.36
CA ASN A 164 11.35 -13.88 8.05
C ASN A 164 10.03 -13.11 7.98
N ASP A 165 9.95 -12.01 7.24
CA ASP A 165 8.70 -11.29 7.10
C ASP A 165 7.70 -12.08 6.27
N LEU A 166 6.44 -12.09 6.71
CA LEU A 166 5.34 -12.78 6.06
C LEU A 166 4.41 -11.77 5.38
N PHE A 167 4.05 -12.04 4.15
CA PHE A 167 3.19 -11.19 3.32
C PHE A 167 1.91 -11.91 2.96
N SER A 168 0.77 -11.28 3.23
CA SER A 168 -0.54 -11.83 2.89
C SER A 168 -0.79 -11.69 1.40
N VAL A 169 -1.14 -12.79 0.75
CA VAL A 169 -1.45 -12.86 -0.68
C VAL A 169 -2.78 -13.58 -0.89
N ARG A 170 -3.56 -13.08 -1.84
CA ARG A 170 -4.77 -13.77 -2.30
C ARG A 170 -4.47 -14.52 -3.59
N ILE A 171 -4.81 -15.81 -3.61
CA ILE A 171 -4.77 -16.65 -4.81
C ILE A 171 -6.18 -17.16 -5.13
N LYS A 172 -6.46 -17.24 -6.42
CA LYS A 172 -7.71 -17.81 -6.96
C LYS A 172 -7.36 -19.09 -7.68
N VAL A 173 -8.04 -20.14 -7.32
CA VAL A 173 -7.96 -21.44 -7.98
C VAL A 173 -9.31 -21.72 -8.64
N VAL A 174 -9.29 -22.06 -9.90
CA VAL A 174 -10.50 -22.43 -10.66
C VAL A 174 -10.30 -23.82 -11.24
N GLY A 175 -11.33 -24.64 -11.17
CA GLY A 175 -11.31 -25.99 -11.70
C GLY A 175 -12.67 -26.67 -11.63
N GLN A 176 -12.76 -27.88 -12.14
CA GLN A 176 -13.97 -28.69 -12.07
C GLN A 176 -14.20 -29.18 -10.64
N ASP A 177 -15.42 -28.98 -10.12
CA ASP A 177 -15.76 -29.44 -8.77
C ASP A 177 -15.65 -30.97 -8.69
N SER A 178 -14.97 -31.42 -7.66
CA SER A 178 -14.77 -32.85 -7.40
C SER A 178 -14.57 -33.14 -5.92
N THR A 179 -15.00 -34.31 -5.49
CA THR A 179 -14.78 -34.77 -4.11
C THR A 179 -13.30 -34.82 -3.78
N GLY A 180 -12.92 -34.14 -2.68
CA GLY A 180 -11.53 -34.08 -2.21
C GLY A 180 -10.70 -32.93 -2.77
N MET A 181 -11.17 -32.17 -3.75
CA MET A 181 -10.40 -31.06 -4.35
C MET A 181 -9.89 -30.05 -3.29
N LEU A 182 -10.76 -29.59 -2.39
CA LEU A 182 -10.37 -28.65 -1.35
C LEU A 182 -9.34 -29.25 -0.39
N LYS A 183 -9.45 -30.55 -0.07
CA LYS A 183 -8.44 -31.27 0.72
C LYS A 183 -7.09 -31.23 0.02
N ASP A 184 -7.02 -31.62 -1.26
CA ASP A 184 -5.78 -31.71 -2.03
C ASP A 184 -5.10 -30.33 -2.16
N LEU A 185 -5.89 -29.26 -2.39
CA LEU A 185 -5.42 -27.89 -2.42
C LEU A 185 -4.83 -27.47 -1.06
N SER A 186 -5.56 -27.71 0.02
CA SER A 186 -5.13 -27.31 1.37
C SER A 186 -3.93 -28.11 1.84
N GLU A 187 -3.85 -29.40 1.54
CA GLU A 187 -2.72 -30.26 1.83
C GLU A 187 -1.48 -29.81 1.08
N THR A 188 -1.60 -29.47 -0.20
CA THR A 188 -0.49 -28.94 -1.00
C THR A 188 0.07 -27.65 -0.42
N ILE A 189 -0.80 -26.73 0.01
CA ILE A 189 -0.40 -25.48 0.65
C ILE A 189 0.32 -25.74 1.99
N SER A 190 -0.26 -26.63 2.81
CA SER A 190 0.28 -26.99 4.14
C SER A 190 1.63 -27.70 4.04
N ASN A 191 1.81 -28.59 3.07
CA ASN A 191 3.07 -29.30 2.81
C ASN A 191 4.22 -28.35 2.40
N MET A 192 3.89 -27.14 1.90
CA MET A 192 4.86 -26.10 1.64
C MET A 192 5.10 -25.18 2.85
N LYS A 193 4.56 -25.51 4.02
CA LYS A 193 4.62 -24.72 5.27
C LYS A 193 4.09 -23.29 5.09
N ILE A 194 3.05 -23.15 4.27
CA ILE A 194 2.37 -21.89 4.02
C ILE A 194 1.09 -21.88 4.85
N ASN A 195 0.92 -20.82 5.65
CA ASN A 195 -0.29 -20.66 6.45
C ASN A 195 -1.45 -20.15 5.61
N ILE A 196 -2.62 -20.76 5.78
CA ILE A 196 -3.89 -20.36 5.19
C ILE A 196 -4.64 -19.50 6.22
N SER A 197 -4.93 -18.26 5.90
CA SER A 197 -5.67 -17.35 6.78
C SER A 197 -7.15 -17.34 6.49
N SER A 198 -7.56 -17.63 5.25
CA SER A 198 -8.97 -17.70 4.84
C SER A 198 -9.12 -18.55 3.59
N VAL A 199 -10.27 -19.22 3.49
CA VAL A 199 -10.72 -19.95 2.30
C VAL A 199 -12.16 -19.55 2.03
N ASP A 200 -12.48 -19.26 0.80
CA ASP A 200 -13.84 -19.05 0.31
C ASP A 200 -14.00 -19.81 -1.01
N THR A 201 -15.01 -20.67 -1.09
CA THR A 201 -15.28 -21.49 -2.29
C THR A 201 -16.67 -21.24 -2.77
N LYS A 202 -16.82 -21.01 -4.07
CA LYS A 202 -18.09 -20.90 -4.78
C LYS A 202 -18.12 -21.91 -5.91
N ILE A 203 -19.23 -22.62 -6.02
CA ILE A 203 -19.47 -23.61 -7.08
C ILE A 203 -20.63 -23.09 -7.93
N ILE A 204 -20.38 -22.95 -9.23
CA ILE A 204 -21.38 -22.55 -10.23
C ILE A 204 -21.15 -23.43 -11.45
N ASP A 205 -22.20 -24.09 -11.94
CA ASP A 205 -22.18 -24.95 -13.12
C ASP A 205 -21.05 -26.01 -13.10
N ASN A 206 -20.86 -26.66 -11.96
CA ASN A 206 -19.79 -27.65 -11.72
C ASN A 206 -18.36 -27.09 -11.79
N ILE A 207 -18.21 -25.76 -11.77
CA ILE A 207 -16.92 -25.09 -11.67
C ILE A 207 -16.75 -24.56 -10.27
N ALA A 208 -15.72 -25.02 -9.57
CA ALA A 208 -15.32 -24.53 -8.27
C ALA A 208 -14.34 -23.35 -8.44
N THR A 209 -14.66 -22.22 -7.84
CA THR A 209 -13.78 -21.08 -7.69
C THR A 209 -13.41 -20.93 -6.23
N THR A 210 -12.18 -21.25 -5.87
CA THR A 210 -11.67 -21.17 -4.50
C THR A 210 -10.69 -20.02 -4.35
N LEU A 211 -10.96 -19.14 -3.40
CA LEU A 211 -10.11 -18.02 -3.01
C LEU A 211 -9.39 -18.35 -1.70
N PHE A 212 -8.08 -18.38 -1.72
CA PHE A 212 -7.25 -18.53 -0.53
C PHE A 212 -6.59 -17.21 -0.19
N ILE A 213 -6.56 -16.85 1.11
CA ILE A 213 -5.66 -15.85 1.65
C ILE A 213 -4.55 -16.60 2.38
N ILE A 214 -3.31 -16.46 1.92
CA ILE A 214 -2.14 -17.19 2.40
C ILE A 214 -1.03 -16.24 2.82
N SER A 215 -0.11 -16.72 3.66
CA SER A 215 1.06 -15.97 4.11
C SER A 215 2.33 -16.53 3.47
N VAL A 216 3.03 -15.71 2.68
CA VAL A 216 4.26 -16.09 1.99
C VAL A 216 5.40 -15.14 2.31
N ASN A 217 6.65 -15.59 2.21
CA ASN A 217 7.83 -14.75 2.43
C ASN A 217 8.21 -13.91 1.20
N ASN A 218 7.98 -14.43 -0.01
CA ASN A 218 8.40 -13.78 -1.25
C ASN A 218 7.70 -14.38 -2.48
N ILE A 219 7.95 -13.72 -3.64
CA ILE A 219 7.39 -14.14 -4.92
C ILE A 219 7.87 -15.53 -5.35
N ARG A 220 9.09 -15.95 -5.00
CA ARG A 220 9.61 -17.28 -5.38
C ARG A 220 8.82 -18.40 -4.69
N GLN A 221 8.47 -18.21 -3.41
CA GLN A 221 7.62 -19.16 -2.68
C GLN A 221 6.21 -19.22 -3.29
N LEU A 222 5.63 -18.04 -3.58
CA LEU A 222 4.31 -17.95 -4.22
C LEU A 222 4.29 -18.65 -5.58
N ASN A 223 5.26 -18.37 -6.44
CA ASN A 223 5.31 -18.98 -7.78
C ASN A 223 5.47 -20.51 -7.74
N ARG A 224 6.27 -21.03 -6.79
CA ARG A 224 6.37 -22.48 -6.56
C ARG A 224 5.03 -23.08 -6.12
N LEU A 225 4.30 -22.39 -5.25
CA LEU A 225 2.96 -22.82 -4.82
C LEU A 225 1.99 -22.83 -5.99
N ILE A 226 1.90 -21.72 -6.75
CA ILE A 226 1.01 -21.63 -7.93
C ILE A 226 1.30 -22.80 -8.89
N LYS A 227 2.57 -23.06 -9.20
CA LYS A 227 2.96 -24.16 -10.07
C LYS A 227 2.50 -25.53 -9.53
N LYS A 228 2.65 -25.78 -8.22
CA LYS A 228 2.18 -27.03 -7.62
C LYS A 228 0.67 -27.15 -7.63
N LEU A 229 -0.05 -26.11 -7.30
CA LEU A 229 -1.52 -26.13 -7.34
C LEU A 229 -2.06 -26.36 -8.74
N SER A 230 -1.41 -25.80 -9.77
CA SER A 230 -1.79 -26.01 -11.18
C SER A 230 -1.55 -27.44 -11.69
N THR A 231 -0.83 -28.29 -10.95
CA THR A 231 -0.65 -29.71 -11.30
C THR A 231 -1.68 -30.64 -10.66
N ILE A 232 -2.54 -30.13 -9.79
CA ILE A 232 -3.58 -30.91 -9.15
C ILE A 232 -4.66 -31.24 -10.18
N LYS A 233 -5.14 -32.48 -10.14
CA LYS A 233 -6.20 -32.95 -11.04
C LYS A 233 -7.45 -32.07 -10.94
N ASN A 234 -8.07 -31.78 -12.05
CA ASN A 234 -9.26 -30.93 -12.20
C ASN A 234 -9.07 -29.44 -11.88
N VAL A 235 -7.84 -28.97 -11.66
CA VAL A 235 -7.52 -27.54 -11.60
C VAL A 235 -7.23 -27.03 -13.01
N ASP A 236 -8.01 -26.04 -13.46
CA ASP A 236 -7.86 -25.42 -14.78
C ASP A 236 -6.77 -24.33 -14.74
N TYR A 237 -6.86 -23.45 -13.74
CA TYR A 237 -5.82 -22.42 -13.55
C TYR A 237 -5.74 -21.90 -12.12
N VAL A 238 -4.59 -21.36 -11.80
CA VAL A 238 -4.30 -20.69 -10.53
C VAL A 238 -3.69 -19.33 -10.81
N GLU A 239 -4.25 -18.30 -10.20
CA GLU A 239 -3.74 -16.92 -10.35
C GLU A 239 -3.65 -16.19 -9.03
N ARG A 240 -2.69 -15.23 -8.96
CA ARG A 240 -2.66 -14.25 -7.89
C ARG A 240 -3.68 -13.16 -8.18
N THR A 241 -4.58 -12.91 -7.24
CA THR A 241 -5.61 -11.86 -7.36
C THR A 241 -5.50 -10.83 -6.25
N THR A 242 -6.05 -9.65 -6.48
CA THR A 242 -6.08 -8.54 -5.51
C THR A 242 -7.48 -8.24 -5.01
N ARG A 243 -8.50 -8.84 -5.65
CA ARG A 243 -9.92 -8.74 -5.28
C ARG A 243 -10.59 -10.08 -5.31
#